data_9fb97f3cefbec37f800065132d893f3e
#
_entry.id   9fb97f3cefbec37f800065132d893f3e
#
_cell.length_a   1.000
_cell.length_b   1.000
_cell.length_c   1.000
_cell.angle_alpha   90.00
_cell.angle_beta   90.00
_cell.angle_gamma   90.00
#
_symmetry.space_group_name_H-M   'P 1'
#
loop_
_entity.id
_entity.type
_entity.pdbx_description
1 polymer ?
#
loop_
_entity_poly.entity_id
_entity_poly.type
_entity_poly.pdbx_seq_one_letter_code
_entity_poly.pdbx_strand_id
1 'polypeptide(L)'
;LELTYCCINTNARNFAKLGQLMLNKGQWHNQQLIPEVFITAMTRSQELAANYGYSTWINNEHSPKFFWFSGHLGQYIINIPDEDLIIVRLGERRDVSKDFRTNELYDYVNAALKLIKR
;
A
#
# COMPACT_ATOMS: atom_id res chain seq x y z
N LEU A 1 -22.94 9.86 8.69
CA LEU A 1 -21.77 9.81 9.60
C LEU A 1 -20.59 9.21 8.86
N GLU A 2 -19.52 9.94 8.70
CA GLU A 2 -18.28 9.43 8.09
C GLU A 2 -17.50 8.61 9.11
N LEU A 3 -17.14 7.38 8.73
CA LEU A 3 -16.36 6.48 9.57
C LEU A 3 -14.89 6.54 9.12
N THR A 4 -14.02 7.05 9.97
CA THR A 4 -12.59 7.22 9.64
C THR A 4 -11.75 5.94 9.74
N TYR A 5 -12.29 4.89 10.37
CA TYR A 5 -11.57 3.65 10.66
C TYR A 5 -11.93 2.50 9.72
N CYS A 6 -13.02 2.60 8.95
CA CYS A 6 -13.42 1.52 8.03
C CYS A 6 -14.35 2.00 6.90
N CYS A 7 -14.64 1.05 6.03
CA CYS A 7 -15.87 0.99 5.27
C CYS A 7 -15.92 1.92 4.05
N ILE A 8 -14.77 2.31 3.52
CA ILE A 8 -14.70 2.94 2.20
C ILE A 8 -15.08 1.89 1.16
N ASN A 9 -16.16 2.15 0.43
CA ASN A 9 -16.62 1.28 -0.65
C ASN A 9 -16.44 2.00 -1.99
N THR A 10 -15.51 1.53 -2.80
CA THR A 10 -15.22 2.10 -4.12
C THR A 10 -14.55 1.06 -5.02
N ASN A 11 -14.20 1.43 -6.25
CA ASN A 11 -13.54 0.55 -7.21
C ASN A 11 -12.01 0.61 -7.12
N ALA A 12 -11.33 -0.34 -7.77
CA ALA A 12 -9.87 -0.45 -7.76
C ALA A 12 -9.15 0.81 -8.27
N ARG A 13 -9.69 1.49 -9.28
CA ARG A 13 -9.09 2.73 -9.81
C ARG A 13 -9.11 3.87 -8.80
N ASN A 14 -10.17 3.98 -8.01
CA ASN A 14 -10.25 4.98 -6.96
C ASN A 14 -9.31 4.65 -5.79
N PHE A 15 -9.17 3.38 -5.42
CA PHE A 15 -8.15 2.97 -4.45
C PHE A 15 -6.73 3.22 -4.96
N ALA A 16 -6.48 3.05 -6.26
CA ALA A 16 -5.18 3.40 -6.86
C ALA A 16 -4.84 4.89 -6.73
N LYS A 17 -5.84 5.79 -6.77
CA LYS A 17 -5.62 7.22 -6.52
C LYS A 17 -5.10 7.51 -5.10
N LEU A 18 -5.53 6.74 -4.11
CA LEU A 18 -4.96 6.83 -2.76
C LEU A 18 -3.49 6.39 -2.75
N GLY A 19 -3.16 5.30 -3.41
CA GLY A 19 -1.76 4.88 -3.61
C GLY A 19 -0.94 5.97 -4.32
N GLN A 20 -1.49 6.57 -5.39
CA GLN A 20 -0.83 7.65 -6.13
C GLN A 20 -0.56 8.88 -5.25
N LEU A 21 -1.51 9.26 -4.40
CA LEU A 21 -1.33 10.34 -3.44
C LEU A 21 -0.14 10.05 -2.49
N MET A 22 0.01 8.79 -2.06
CA MET A 22 1.13 8.38 -1.21
C MET A 22 2.47 8.42 -1.96
N LEU A 23 2.54 7.89 -3.18
CA LEU A 23 3.76 7.94 -4.01
C LEU A 23 4.15 9.37 -4.35
N ASN A 24 3.18 10.25 -4.58
CA ASN A 24 3.39 11.67 -4.83
C ASN A 24 3.63 12.47 -3.54
N LYS A 25 3.97 11.81 -2.44
CA LYS A 25 4.29 12.47 -1.16
C LYS A 25 3.21 13.44 -0.66
N GLY A 26 1.96 13.07 -0.88
CA GLY A 26 0.79 13.83 -0.45
C GLY A 26 0.34 14.92 -1.42
N GLN A 27 0.94 15.02 -2.61
CA GLN A 27 0.52 15.96 -3.66
C GLN A 27 -0.55 15.36 -4.58
N TRP A 28 -1.54 16.19 -4.94
CA TRP A 28 -2.57 15.87 -5.91
C TRP A 28 -2.87 17.11 -6.76
N HIS A 29 -2.77 16.97 -8.09
CA HIS A 29 -2.96 18.09 -9.04
C HIS A 29 -2.21 19.37 -8.65
N ASN A 30 -0.92 19.25 -8.33
CA ASN A 30 -0.03 20.35 -7.87
C ASN A 30 -0.46 21.02 -6.54
N GLN A 31 -1.38 20.40 -5.80
CA GLN A 31 -1.78 20.85 -4.46
C GLN A 31 -1.29 19.87 -3.41
N GLN A 32 -0.64 20.37 -2.37
CA GLN A 32 -0.25 19.57 -1.22
C GLN A 32 -1.48 19.32 -0.34
N LEU A 33 -2.06 18.10 -0.43
CA LEU A 33 -3.22 17.70 0.38
C LEU A 33 -2.81 17.14 1.74
N ILE A 34 -1.70 16.42 1.79
CA ILE A 34 -1.13 15.85 3.03
C ILE A 34 0.32 16.30 3.10
N PRO A 35 0.79 16.87 4.23
CA PRO A 35 2.17 17.29 4.36
C PRO A 35 3.16 16.14 4.07
N GLU A 36 4.21 16.39 3.30
CA GLU A 36 5.22 15.37 2.93
C GLU A 36 5.86 14.74 4.19
N VAL A 37 6.10 15.55 5.22
CA VAL A 37 6.65 15.06 6.49
C VAL A 37 5.74 14.01 7.14
N PHE A 38 4.43 14.15 7.00
CA PHE A 38 3.48 13.19 7.52
C PHE A 38 3.48 11.89 6.71
N ILE A 39 3.52 11.96 5.38
CA ILE A 39 3.68 10.77 4.52
C ILE A 39 4.96 10.02 4.86
N THR A 40 6.07 10.73 5.03
CA THR A 40 7.35 10.15 5.42
C THR A 40 7.24 9.44 6.78
N ALA A 41 6.56 10.04 7.76
CA ALA A 41 6.35 9.43 9.07
C ALA A 41 5.44 8.19 9.00
N MET A 42 4.39 8.22 8.16
CA MET A 42 3.48 7.08 7.95
C MET A 42 4.18 5.86 7.38
N THR A 43 5.10 6.08 6.44
CA THR A 43 5.79 5.01 5.68
C THR A 43 7.15 4.63 6.26
N ARG A 44 7.47 5.13 7.45
CA ARG A 44 8.69 4.81 8.19
C ARG A 44 8.41 3.79 9.30
N SER A 45 9.30 2.79 9.40
CA SER A 45 9.30 1.84 10.53
C SER A 45 9.39 2.56 11.87
N GLN A 46 8.62 2.10 12.83
CA GLN A 46 8.63 2.61 14.20
C GLN A 46 9.60 1.78 15.06
N GLU A 47 10.13 2.36 16.11
CA GLU A 47 11.08 1.71 17.01
C GLU A 47 10.54 0.39 17.59
N LEU A 48 9.25 0.38 17.95
CA LEU A 48 8.57 -0.80 18.52
C LEU A 48 7.87 -1.67 17.47
N ALA A 49 7.89 -1.29 16.19
CA ALA A 49 7.21 -1.99 15.10
C ALA A 49 7.96 -1.81 13.79
N ALA A 50 8.95 -2.67 13.54
CA ALA A 50 9.83 -2.57 12.37
C ALA A 50 9.10 -2.65 11.01
N ASN A 51 7.94 -3.27 10.97
CA ASN A 51 7.14 -3.49 9.75
C ASN A 51 5.80 -2.73 9.76
N TYR A 52 5.65 -1.71 10.63
CA TYR A 52 4.43 -0.92 10.72
C TYR A 52 4.73 0.55 11.01
N GLY A 53 4.12 1.44 10.22
CA GLY A 53 4.14 2.89 10.42
C GLY A 53 2.80 3.39 10.98
N TYR A 54 2.37 4.59 10.61
CA TYR A 54 1.06 5.11 11.01
C TYR A 54 -0.01 4.54 10.06
N SER A 55 -0.79 3.57 10.57
CA SER A 55 -1.83 2.84 9.81
C SER A 55 -1.34 2.25 8.47
N THR A 56 -0.04 2.01 8.34
CA THR A 56 0.62 1.57 7.12
C THR A 56 1.55 0.41 7.41
N TRP A 57 1.38 -0.69 6.71
CA TRP A 57 2.31 -1.81 6.74
C TRP A 57 3.53 -1.51 5.88
N ILE A 58 4.70 -1.97 6.30
CA ILE A 58 5.99 -1.68 5.66
C ILE A 58 6.77 -2.96 5.47
N ASN A 59 7.31 -3.16 4.28
CA ASN A 59 8.24 -4.25 3.99
C ASN A 59 9.59 -3.69 3.52
N ASN A 60 10.60 -3.84 4.37
CA ASN A 60 11.97 -3.45 4.10
C ASN A 60 12.87 -4.63 3.72
N GLU A 61 12.36 -5.86 3.77
CA GLU A 61 13.11 -7.10 3.52
C GLU A 61 13.09 -7.50 2.05
N HIS A 62 12.01 -7.18 1.32
CA HIS A 62 11.90 -7.43 -0.11
C HIS A 62 12.68 -6.40 -0.93
N SER A 63 13.12 -6.79 -2.12
CA SER A 63 13.71 -5.89 -3.10
C SER A 63 12.90 -5.95 -4.41
N PRO A 64 12.26 -4.84 -4.84
CA PRO A 64 12.20 -3.52 -4.20
C PRO A 64 11.40 -3.49 -2.89
N LYS A 65 11.68 -2.51 -2.04
CA LYS A 65 10.90 -2.24 -0.82
C LYS A 65 9.51 -1.74 -1.17
N PHE A 66 8.53 -2.03 -0.29
CA PHE A 66 7.17 -1.57 -0.51
C PHE A 66 6.44 -1.31 0.82
N PHE A 67 5.38 -0.53 0.75
CA PHE A 67 4.43 -0.36 1.84
C PHE A 67 3.00 -0.55 1.33
N TRP A 68 2.08 -0.90 2.24
CA TRP A 68 0.71 -1.18 1.80
C TRP A 68 -0.33 -0.85 2.85
N PHE A 69 -1.55 -0.63 2.36
CA PHE A 69 -2.76 -0.63 3.17
C PHE A 69 -3.43 -2.00 3.05
N SER A 70 -3.87 -2.54 4.19
CA SER A 70 -4.49 -3.85 4.27
C SER A 70 -5.92 -3.71 4.79
N GLY A 71 -6.88 -4.17 4.01
CA GLY A 71 -8.28 -4.25 4.37
C GLY A 71 -8.73 -5.69 4.63
N HIS A 72 -9.96 -5.81 5.13
CA HIS A 72 -10.58 -7.09 5.42
C HIS A 72 -10.64 -7.98 4.17
N LEU A 73 -10.50 -9.29 4.31
CA LEU A 73 -10.52 -10.29 3.24
C LEU A 73 -9.47 -10.10 2.12
N GLY A 74 -8.36 -9.41 2.42
CA GLY A 74 -7.27 -9.25 1.47
C GLY A 74 -7.50 -8.11 0.47
N GLN A 75 -8.13 -7.03 0.89
CA GLN A 75 -8.12 -5.79 0.13
C GLN A 75 -6.74 -5.14 0.31
N TYR A 76 -6.01 -4.90 -0.78
CA TYR A 76 -4.68 -4.34 -0.70
C TYR A 76 -4.50 -3.14 -1.63
N ILE A 77 -3.77 -2.14 -1.15
CA ILE A 77 -3.15 -1.10 -1.98
C ILE A 77 -1.66 -1.17 -1.68
N ILE A 78 -0.88 -1.75 -2.59
CA ILE A 78 0.55 -1.95 -2.43
C ILE A 78 1.26 -0.88 -3.24
N ASN A 79 2.17 -0.18 -2.60
CA ASN A 79 2.94 0.92 -3.21
C ASN A 79 4.42 0.53 -3.24
N ILE A 80 5.04 0.58 -4.42
CA ILE A 80 6.45 0.27 -4.66
C ILE A 80 7.13 1.54 -5.18
N PRO A 81 7.68 2.40 -4.29
CA PRO A 81 8.19 3.71 -4.68
C PRO A 81 9.30 3.67 -5.72
N ASP A 82 10.23 2.74 -5.60
CA ASP A 82 11.38 2.61 -6.50
C ASP A 82 10.99 2.23 -7.95
N GLU A 83 9.77 1.71 -8.14
CA GLU A 83 9.26 1.30 -9.46
C GLU A 83 8.08 2.19 -9.93
N ASP A 84 7.74 3.24 -9.17
CA ASP A 84 6.55 4.08 -9.39
C ASP A 84 5.29 3.23 -9.67
N LEU A 85 5.11 2.17 -8.90
CA LEU A 85 4.12 1.13 -9.16
C LEU A 85 3.12 1.03 -8.01
N ILE A 86 1.85 0.93 -8.38
CA ILE A 86 0.74 0.69 -7.46
C ILE A 86 0.02 -0.59 -7.88
N ILE A 87 -0.19 -1.48 -6.93
CA ILE A 87 -0.98 -2.69 -7.12
C ILE A 87 -2.22 -2.58 -6.23
N VAL A 88 -3.38 -2.72 -6.82
CA VAL A 88 -4.65 -2.78 -6.08
C VAL A 88 -5.26 -4.16 -6.24
N ARG A 89 -5.51 -4.82 -5.13
CA ARG A 89 -6.25 -6.07 -5.07
C ARG A 89 -7.55 -5.85 -4.34
N LEU A 90 -8.65 -6.15 -5.00
CA LEU A 90 -9.98 -6.25 -4.41
C LEU A 90 -10.47 -7.69 -4.53
N GLY A 91 -11.15 -8.20 -3.53
CA GLY A 91 -11.69 -9.55 -3.56
C GLY A 91 -12.42 -9.89 -2.27
N GLU A 92 -13.19 -10.96 -2.30
CA GLU A 92 -14.00 -11.42 -1.16
C GLU A 92 -13.30 -12.51 -0.33
N ARG A 93 -12.15 -13.01 -0.80
CA ARG A 93 -11.40 -14.08 -0.14
C ARG A 93 -9.90 -13.86 -0.30
N ARG A 94 -9.13 -14.30 0.68
CA ARG A 94 -7.70 -14.45 0.58
C ARG A 94 -7.29 -15.89 0.87
N ASP A 95 -6.10 -16.28 0.43
CA ASP A 95 -5.51 -17.56 0.79
C ASP A 95 -5.03 -17.50 2.25
N VAL A 96 -5.81 -18.07 3.16
CA VAL A 96 -5.49 -18.09 4.60
C VAL A 96 -4.31 -19.01 4.95
N SER A 97 -3.88 -19.87 4.02
CA SER A 97 -2.68 -20.69 4.19
C SER A 97 -1.39 -19.88 4.06
N LYS A 98 -1.47 -18.68 3.48
CA LYS A 98 -0.34 -17.76 3.28
C LYS A 98 -0.34 -16.63 4.31
N ASP A 99 0.82 -16.29 4.81
CA ASP A 99 0.98 -15.07 5.61
C ASP A 99 0.74 -13.85 4.72
N PHE A 100 -0.33 -13.09 5.01
CA PHE A 100 -0.70 -11.89 4.24
C PHE A 100 0.35 -10.78 4.31
N ARG A 101 1.29 -10.85 5.25
CA ARG A 101 2.35 -9.86 5.44
C ARG A 101 3.57 -10.12 4.57
N THR A 102 3.71 -11.33 4.06
CA THR A 102 4.89 -11.74 3.28
C THR A 102 4.52 -12.51 2.02
N ASN A 103 4.12 -13.76 2.15
CA ASN A 103 4.03 -14.69 1.01
C ASN A 103 3.01 -14.26 -0.04
N GLU A 104 1.80 -13.87 0.37
CA GLU A 104 0.75 -13.44 -0.57
C GLU A 104 1.14 -12.12 -1.27
N LEU A 105 1.67 -11.16 -0.51
CA LEU A 105 2.09 -9.87 -1.08
C LEU A 105 3.28 -10.02 -2.03
N TYR A 106 4.23 -10.89 -1.70
CA TYR A 106 5.37 -11.18 -2.59
C TYR A 106 4.93 -11.77 -3.92
N ASP A 107 3.91 -12.63 -3.94
CA ASP A 107 3.35 -13.17 -5.18
C ASP A 107 2.81 -12.03 -6.07
N TYR A 108 2.05 -11.06 -5.52
CA TYR A 108 1.55 -9.92 -6.27
C TYR A 108 2.66 -8.99 -6.74
N VAL A 109 3.60 -8.64 -5.87
CA VAL A 109 4.73 -7.76 -6.20
C VAL A 109 5.57 -8.40 -7.31
N ASN A 110 5.96 -9.66 -7.15
CA ASN A 110 6.79 -10.36 -8.13
C ASN A 110 6.08 -10.53 -9.49
N ALA A 111 4.77 -10.82 -9.49
CA ALA A 111 3.99 -10.90 -10.72
C ALA A 111 3.93 -9.56 -11.45
N ALA A 112 3.68 -8.47 -10.73
CA ALA A 112 3.61 -7.13 -11.30
C ALA A 112 4.97 -6.68 -11.86
N LEU A 113 6.07 -6.92 -11.14
CA LEU A 113 7.42 -6.60 -11.61
C LEU A 113 7.79 -7.34 -12.90
N LYS A 114 7.33 -8.58 -13.08
CA LYS A 114 7.51 -9.32 -14.34
C LYS A 114 6.76 -8.69 -15.53
N LEU A 115 5.63 -8.02 -15.26
CA LEU A 115 4.85 -7.36 -16.30
C LEU A 115 5.48 -6.05 -16.79
N ILE A 116 6.11 -5.28 -15.89
CA ILE A 116 6.69 -3.98 -16.24
C ILE A 116 8.12 -4.08 -16.80
N LYS A 117 8.85 -5.16 -16.51
CA LYS A 117 10.24 -5.39 -16.96
C LYS A 117 10.35 -6.14 -18.30
N ARG A 118 9.29 -6.12 -19.10
CA ARG A 118 9.28 -6.71 -20.44
C ARG A 118 9.83 -5.76 -21.50
#